data_dd1946fd8dcbff5778ca181781898564
#
_entry.id   dd1946fd8dcbff5778ca181781898564
#
_cell.length_a   1.000
_cell.length_b   1.000
_cell.length_c   1.000
_cell.angle_alpha   90.00
_cell.angle_beta   90.00
_cell.angle_gamma   90.00
#
_symmetry.space_group_name_H-M   'P 1'
#
loop_
_entity.id
_entity.type
_entity.pdbx_description
1 polymer ?
#
loop_
_entity_poly.entity_id
_entity_poly.type
_entity_poly.pdbx_seq_one_letter_code
_entity_poly.pdbx_strand_id
1 'polypeptide(L)'
;MTGFLLLAFIFLVAGVIAVPIASRLGLGSVLGYLIAGIALGPLIGALGVDLVSIQHFAEFGVVMMLFLVGLELEPKLLWQMRARLLGLGGLQVLATVAGVTGIAMAFGQPWQTALTIGMVLSLSSTAIVLQTLNEKGLARSDGGRASFSVLLFQDIAVIPMLAIIPLMALPELFDAGHAAEAVAAHGSESGFDLNLVDGLAGWQRALVTLAAIAAVIAIGAFLTRPIFRYIARARMRELFTAAALMIVIGIALLMTLVGLSPALGTFLAGVVLANSEYRHELESDIDPFRGLLLGLFFMTVGAGINFALLADHPAALLGAVAGLIALKAAVLWILARIFGLQGSDRWLFALGLAQAGEFGFVLLAFTLANNVIPVPLAAQISLVVALSMLLTPALFILLDKVIMPHYLARSAARPADEIEPGGKIIIAGHGRFGGIINRMLSSAGHATTVIDYSSEHLDALRAFGFQVHFGDATRPDLLQSAGIAEAQLLIIAIDDREKITELVRYAIQTYPDLHVLARAIDRDHVYELWAAGCRDIVRETYDSSIRAGRSALQALGFNPSKAARFAADFERLDRASMVELADLYRLDIPTHLNVPYVARAKELRAEWDRQLQGDMDADEAGAKPGDEPA
;
A
#
# COMPACT_ATOMS: atom_id res chain seq x y z
N MET A 1 15.22 -36.16 2.84
CA MET A 1 14.10 -35.74 1.94
C MET A 1 12.78 -35.58 2.69
N THR A 2 12.30 -36.58 3.44
CA THR A 2 11.04 -36.51 4.19
C THR A 2 10.97 -35.37 5.21
N GLY A 3 12.05 -35.10 5.94
CA GLY A 3 12.09 -33.98 6.91
C GLY A 3 11.96 -32.60 6.26
N PHE A 4 12.64 -32.37 5.13
CA PHE A 4 12.54 -31.11 4.37
C PHE A 4 11.12 -30.89 3.82
N LEU A 5 10.51 -31.91 3.24
CA LEU A 5 9.15 -31.82 2.72
C LEU A 5 8.11 -31.59 3.83
N LEU A 6 8.29 -32.25 4.98
CA LEU A 6 7.42 -32.02 6.15
C LEU A 6 7.52 -30.58 6.63
N LEU A 7 8.72 -30.06 6.71
CA LEU A 7 8.98 -28.71 7.16
C LEU A 7 8.40 -27.66 6.20
N ALA A 8 8.67 -27.82 4.89
CA ALA A 8 8.09 -26.96 3.85
C ALA A 8 6.54 -26.98 3.92
N PHE A 9 5.96 -28.17 4.14
CA PHE A 9 4.51 -28.30 4.29
C PHE A 9 3.99 -27.55 5.53
N ILE A 10 4.66 -27.68 6.69
CA ILE A 10 4.30 -26.97 7.94
C ILE A 10 4.34 -25.45 7.72
N PHE A 11 5.40 -24.92 7.11
CA PHE A 11 5.51 -23.48 6.83
C PHE A 11 4.44 -22.99 5.85
N LEU A 12 4.15 -23.76 4.80
CA LEU A 12 3.10 -23.41 3.84
C LEU A 12 1.71 -23.40 4.49
N VAL A 13 1.39 -24.43 5.30
CA VAL A 13 0.12 -24.50 6.03
C VAL A 13 -0.02 -23.31 6.98
N ALA A 14 1.02 -23.01 7.76
CA ALA A 14 1.01 -21.88 8.68
C ALA A 14 0.82 -20.54 7.96
N GLY A 15 1.52 -20.31 6.86
CA GLY A 15 1.36 -19.11 6.05
C GLY A 15 -0.05 -18.97 5.44
N VAL A 16 -0.58 -20.06 4.84
CA VAL A 16 -1.91 -20.07 4.22
C VAL A 16 -3.03 -19.82 5.25
N ILE A 17 -2.84 -20.23 6.49
CA ILE A 17 -3.83 -19.99 7.56
C ILE A 17 -3.65 -18.61 8.19
N ALA A 18 -2.44 -18.26 8.59
CA ALA A 18 -2.20 -17.07 9.40
C ALA A 18 -2.33 -15.76 8.59
N VAL A 19 -1.87 -15.75 7.33
CA VAL A 19 -1.88 -14.51 6.52
C VAL A 19 -3.30 -14.01 6.20
N PRO A 20 -4.27 -14.85 5.77
CA PRO A 20 -5.63 -14.37 5.56
C PRO A 20 -6.30 -13.90 6.86
N ILE A 21 -6.00 -14.54 8.00
CA ILE A 21 -6.51 -14.12 9.31
C ILE A 21 -5.94 -12.75 9.68
N ALA A 22 -4.61 -12.59 9.56
CA ALA A 22 -3.93 -11.33 9.86
C ALA A 22 -4.44 -10.19 8.95
N SER A 23 -4.60 -10.45 7.65
CA SER A 23 -5.15 -9.47 6.70
C SER A 23 -6.57 -9.04 7.06
N ARG A 24 -7.44 -9.97 7.46
CA ARG A 24 -8.80 -9.64 7.92
C ARG A 24 -8.83 -8.82 9.21
N LEU A 25 -7.79 -8.97 10.04
CA LEU A 25 -7.62 -8.17 11.27
C LEU A 25 -6.90 -6.84 11.02
N GLY A 26 -6.58 -6.50 9.77
CA GLY A 26 -5.85 -5.27 9.40
C GLY A 26 -4.37 -5.28 9.81
N LEU A 27 -3.78 -6.48 10.05
CA LEU A 27 -2.38 -6.61 10.49
C LEU A 27 -1.37 -6.71 9.35
N GLY A 28 -1.84 -7.00 8.14
CA GLY A 28 -0.98 -7.19 6.97
C GLY A 28 -0.31 -8.57 6.88
N SER A 29 0.20 -8.88 5.68
CA SER A 29 0.80 -10.19 5.41
C SER A 29 2.10 -10.44 6.17
N VAL A 30 2.96 -9.43 6.28
CA VAL A 30 4.26 -9.51 6.96
C VAL A 30 4.08 -9.89 8.43
N LEU A 31 3.15 -9.22 9.12
CA LEU A 31 2.85 -9.52 10.51
C LEU A 31 2.18 -10.89 10.66
N GLY A 32 1.36 -11.30 9.67
CA GLY A 32 0.80 -12.64 9.61
C GLY A 32 1.87 -13.74 9.56
N TYR A 33 2.87 -13.58 8.72
CA TYR A 33 4.01 -14.51 8.64
C TYR A 33 4.83 -14.52 9.94
N LEU A 34 5.10 -13.36 10.53
CA LEU A 34 5.85 -13.26 11.78
C LEU A 34 5.12 -13.98 12.92
N ILE A 35 3.80 -13.75 13.07
CA ILE A 35 2.96 -14.42 14.08
C ILE A 35 2.91 -15.93 13.83
N ALA A 36 2.79 -16.35 12.56
CA ALA A 36 2.85 -17.77 12.19
C ALA A 36 4.16 -18.41 12.66
N GLY A 37 5.28 -17.71 12.39
CA GLY A 37 6.60 -18.15 12.84
C GLY A 37 6.71 -18.27 14.36
N ILE A 38 6.22 -17.28 15.11
CA ILE A 38 6.18 -17.31 16.57
C ILE A 38 5.40 -18.53 17.07
N ALA A 39 4.25 -18.82 16.46
CA ALA A 39 3.43 -19.97 16.82
C ALA A 39 4.10 -21.31 16.48
N LEU A 40 4.89 -21.35 15.41
CA LEU A 40 5.65 -22.53 14.98
C LEU A 40 6.91 -22.79 15.80
N GLY A 41 7.52 -21.76 16.40
CA GLY A 41 8.79 -21.85 17.12
C GLY A 41 8.87 -23.03 18.11
N PRO A 42 7.92 -23.20 19.03
CA PRO A 42 7.88 -24.35 19.96
C PRO A 42 7.79 -25.70 19.25
N LEU A 43 7.04 -25.80 18.15
CA LEU A 43 6.88 -27.03 17.37
C LEU A 43 8.19 -27.42 16.67
N ILE A 44 8.87 -26.45 16.06
CA ILE A 44 10.15 -26.64 15.36
C ILE A 44 11.23 -27.05 16.36
N GLY A 45 11.25 -26.41 17.55
CA GLY A 45 12.15 -26.80 18.64
C GLY A 45 11.91 -28.23 19.13
N ALA A 46 10.65 -28.67 19.26
CA ALA A 46 10.30 -30.03 19.63
C ALA A 46 10.67 -31.08 18.56
N LEU A 47 10.67 -30.69 17.28
CA LEU A 47 11.08 -31.55 16.16
C LEU A 47 12.59 -31.65 15.99
N GLY A 48 13.40 -30.88 16.74
CA GLY A 48 14.86 -30.88 16.67
C GLY A 48 15.40 -30.40 15.31
N VAL A 49 14.65 -29.53 14.64
CA VAL A 49 15.03 -29.02 13.31
C VAL A 49 16.00 -27.86 13.47
N ASP A 50 17.06 -27.87 12.68
CA ASP A 50 18.00 -26.76 12.60
C ASP A 50 17.39 -25.58 11.85
N LEU A 51 17.03 -24.53 12.58
CA LEU A 51 16.50 -23.27 12.04
C LEU A 51 17.52 -22.53 11.17
N VAL A 52 18.82 -22.70 11.42
CA VAL A 52 19.89 -21.99 10.71
C VAL A 52 19.91 -22.38 9.23
N SER A 53 19.78 -23.66 8.92
CA SER A 53 19.71 -24.14 7.53
C SER A 53 18.53 -23.59 6.76
N ILE A 54 17.37 -23.38 7.42
CA ILE A 54 16.19 -22.81 6.81
C ILE A 54 16.36 -21.31 6.62
N GLN A 55 16.98 -20.65 7.59
CA GLN A 55 17.23 -19.22 7.53
C GLN A 55 18.11 -18.85 6.34
N HIS A 56 19.17 -19.61 6.06
CA HIS A 56 20.01 -19.40 4.86
C HIS A 56 19.21 -19.49 3.55
N PHE A 57 18.26 -20.43 3.47
CA PHE A 57 17.38 -20.53 2.31
C PHE A 57 16.39 -19.37 2.24
N ALA A 58 15.88 -18.95 3.39
CA ALA A 58 14.95 -17.83 3.50
C ALA A 58 15.60 -16.47 3.18
N GLU A 59 16.91 -16.30 3.46
CA GLU A 59 17.70 -15.11 3.10
C GLU A 59 17.71 -14.87 1.59
N PHE A 60 17.56 -15.91 0.77
CA PHE A 60 17.39 -15.74 -0.67
C PHE A 60 16.11 -14.96 -1.01
N GLY A 61 15.07 -15.04 -0.19
CA GLY A 61 13.89 -14.20 -0.32
C GLY A 61 14.17 -12.71 -0.16
N VAL A 62 15.09 -12.37 0.75
CA VAL A 62 15.56 -11.00 0.94
C VAL A 62 16.35 -10.51 -0.27
N VAL A 63 17.19 -11.35 -0.85
CA VAL A 63 17.94 -11.07 -2.08
C VAL A 63 16.98 -10.76 -3.24
N MET A 64 15.93 -11.56 -3.40
CA MET A 64 14.86 -11.33 -4.39
C MET A 64 14.08 -10.05 -4.13
N MET A 65 13.74 -9.79 -2.88
CA MET A 65 13.05 -8.56 -2.50
C MET A 65 13.86 -7.31 -2.85
N LEU A 66 15.15 -7.29 -2.52
CA LEU A 66 16.02 -6.16 -2.82
C LEU A 66 16.24 -5.96 -4.32
N PHE A 67 16.27 -7.03 -5.11
CA PHE A 67 16.25 -6.92 -6.57
C PHE A 67 15.00 -6.20 -7.07
N LEU A 68 13.81 -6.60 -6.59
CA LEU A 68 12.54 -5.97 -7.00
C LEU A 68 12.42 -4.53 -6.51
N VAL A 69 12.85 -4.25 -5.28
CA VAL A 69 12.92 -2.86 -4.78
C VAL A 69 13.81 -2.01 -5.69
N GLY A 70 14.96 -2.55 -6.12
CA GLY A 70 15.82 -1.89 -7.11
C GLY A 70 15.11 -1.67 -8.45
N LEU A 71 14.34 -2.64 -8.92
CA LEU A 71 13.61 -2.61 -10.19
C LEU A 71 12.45 -1.60 -10.18
N GLU A 72 11.80 -1.44 -9.04
CA GLU A 72 10.70 -0.47 -8.83
C GLU A 72 11.19 0.99 -8.81
N LEU A 73 12.49 1.23 -8.60
CA LEU A 73 13.04 2.58 -8.54
C LEU A 73 13.07 3.24 -9.91
N GLU A 74 12.14 4.18 -10.14
CA GLU A 74 12.14 5.04 -11.32
C GLU A 74 13.00 6.30 -11.10
N PRO A 75 14.18 6.42 -11.74
CA PRO A 75 15.06 7.57 -11.51
C PRO A 75 14.41 8.92 -11.81
N LYS A 76 13.50 8.96 -12.79
CA LYS A 76 12.77 10.19 -13.17
C LYS A 76 11.82 10.63 -12.07
N LEU A 77 11.06 9.70 -11.47
CA LEU A 77 10.13 9.97 -10.38
C LEU A 77 10.89 10.42 -9.11
N LEU A 78 11.98 9.72 -8.79
CA LEU A 78 12.86 10.08 -7.67
C LEU A 78 13.41 11.50 -7.81
N TRP A 79 13.82 11.88 -9.02
CA TRP A 79 14.32 13.23 -9.28
C TRP A 79 13.25 14.32 -9.12
N GLN A 80 12.02 14.04 -9.52
CA GLN A 80 10.89 14.96 -9.33
C GLN A 80 10.54 15.14 -7.85
N MET A 81 10.63 14.08 -7.06
CA MET A 81 10.31 14.09 -5.63
C MET A 81 11.50 14.42 -4.72
N ARG A 82 12.69 14.71 -5.27
CA ARG A 82 13.95 14.83 -4.52
C ARG A 82 13.90 15.76 -3.30
N ALA A 83 13.17 16.85 -3.36
CA ALA A 83 13.09 17.81 -2.25
C ALA A 83 12.36 17.23 -1.04
N ARG A 84 11.24 16.50 -1.25
CA ARG A 84 10.52 15.82 -0.18
C ARG A 84 11.24 14.53 0.26
N LEU A 85 11.77 13.78 -0.69
CA LEU A 85 12.47 12.53 -0.45
C LEU A 85 13.73 12.75 0.41
N LEU A 86 14.63 13.63 -0.03
CA LEU A 86 15.87 13.95 0.69
C LEU A 86 15.62 14.82 1.92
N GLY A 87 14.69 15.78 1.83
CA GLY A 87 14.36 16.66 2.95
C GLY A 87 13.67 15.90 4.07
N LEU A 88 12.50 15.32 3.82
CA LEU A 88 11.71 14.67 4.85
C LEU A 88 12.27 13.29 5.22
N GLY A 89 12.53 12.43 4.21
CA GLY A 89 13.05 11.08 4.42
C GLY A 89 14.48 11.08 4.92
N GLY A 90 15.37 11.85 4.29
CA GLY A 90 16.77 11.94 4.69
C GLY A 90 16.95 12.48 6.12
N LEU A 91 16.27 13.56 6.45
CA LEU A 91 16.32 14.11 7.82
C LEU A 91 15.74 13.15 8.85
N GLN A 92 14.66 12.42 8.52
CA GLN A 92 14.08 11.42 9.42
C GLN A 92 15.08 10.32 9.73
N VAL A 93 15.70 9.72 8.70
CA VAL A 93 16.68 8.65 8.88
C VAL A 93 17.87 9.17 9.68
N LEU A 94 18.48 10.29 9.29
CA LEU A 94 19.64 10.86 9.98
C LEU A 94 19.34 11.23 11.44
N ALA A 95 18.20 11.88 11.71
CA ALA A 95 17.83 12.28 13.07
C ALA A 95 17.55 11.05 13.95
N THR A 96 16.90 10.02 13.40
CA THR A 96 16.63 8.79 14.14
C THR A 96 17.92 8.01 14.39
N VAL A 97 18.77 7.85 13.38
CA VAL A 97 20.09 7.24 13.53
C VAL A 97 20.89 7.94 14.61
N ALA A 98 21.00 9.27 14.56
CA ALA A 98 21.72 10.05 15.56
C ALA A 98 21.13 9.90 16.96
N GLY A 99 19.80 9.95 17.09
CA GLY A 99 19.11 9.80 18.37
C GLY A 99 19.32 8.43 19.00
N VAL A 100 19.12 7.36 18.23
CA VAL A 100 19.32 5.98 18.70
C VAL A 100 20.80 5.70 19.00
N THR A 101 21.71 6.17 18.14
CA THR A 101 23.17 6.06 18.37
C THR A 101 23.57 6.75 19.68
N GLY A 102 23.09 7.97 19.90
CA GLY A 102 23.37 8.71 21.14
C GLY A 102 22.87 7.98 22.39
N ILE A 103 21.67 7.42 22.32
CA ILE A 103 21.09 6.62 23.42
C ILE A 103 21.93 5.35 23.63
N ALA A 104 22.25 4.59 22.57
CA ALA A 104 23.03 3.36 22.67
C ALA A 104 24.43 3.61 23.24
N MET A 105 25.09 4.70 22.84
CA MET A 105 26.38 5.12 23.42
C MET A 105 26.25 5.50 24.90
N ALA A 106 25.16 6.16 25.30
CA ALA A 106 24.90 6.47 26.70
C ALA A 106 24.70 5.20 27.57
N PHE A 107 24.25 4.09 26.96
CA PHE A 107 24.20 2.77 27.58
C PHE A 107 25.53 1.98 27.47
N GLY A 108 26.63 2.63 27.05
CA GLY A 108 27.98 2.05 27.03
C GLY A 108 28.29 1.21 25.80
N GLN A 109 27.49 1.27 24.74
CA GLN A 109 27.81 0.55 23.50
C GLN A 109 28.93 1.27 22.72
N PRO A 110 29.87 0.53 22.11
CA PRO A 110 30.85 1.10 21.19
C PRO A 110 30.16 1.88 20.06
N TRP A 111 30.80 2.95 19.58
CA TRP A 111 30.18 3.83 18.58
C TRP A 111 29.81 3.09 17.28
N GLN A 112 30.59 2.07 16.88
CA GLN A 112 30.30 1.23 15.69
C GLN A 112 28.99 0.46 15.88
N THR A 113 28.87 -0.25 17.01
CA THR A 113 27.66 -0.99 17.39
C THR A 113 26.48 -0.05 17.56
N ALA A 114 26.67 1.08 18.24
CA ALA A 114 25.63 2.08 18.46
C ALA A 114 25.11 2.68 17.15
N LEU A 115 26.00 3.06 16.23
CA LEU A 115 25.63 3.56 14.90
C LEU A 115 24.85 2.51 14.10
N THR A 116 25.29 1.27 14.15
CA THR A 116 24.62 0.17 13.47
C THR A 116 23.21 -0.08 14.05
N ILE A 117 23.04 -0.04 15.38
CA ILE A 117 21.71 -0.10 16.01
C ILE A 117 20.85 1.05 15.53
N GLY A 118 21.42 2.26 15.42
CA GLY A 118 20.73 3.44 14.89
C GLY A 118 20.24 3.22 13.46
N MET A 119 21.07 2.68 12.57
CA MET A 119 20.69 2.36 11.20
C MET A 119 19.54 1.33 11.17
N VAL A 120 19.66 0.23 11.91
CA VAL A 120 18.64 -0.84 11.99
C VAL A 120 17.28 -0.30 12.43
N LEU A 121 17.26 0.50 13.50
CA LEU A 121 16.01 0.99 14.12
C LEU A 121 15.45 2.26 13.46
N SER A 122 16.18 2.90 12.54
CA SER A 122 15.70 4.10 11.83
C SER A 122 14.63 3.79 10.79
N LEU A 123 14.63 2.59 10.24
CA LEU A 123 13.71 2.14 9.20
C LEU A 123 12.33 1.83 9.78
N SER A 124 11.28 2.02 8.97
CA SER A 124 9.90 1.71 9.33
C SER A 124 9.33 0.67 8.38
N SER A 125 8.25 -0.02 8.77
CA SER A 125 7.64 -1.05 7.92
C SER A 125 6.84 -0.44 6.77
N THR A 126 7.34 -0.58 5.55
CA THR A 126 6.68 -0.13 4.32
C THR A 126 5.38 -0.90 4.10
N ALA A 127 5.41 -2.22 4.25
CA ALA A 127 4.25 -3.07 4.01
C ALA A 127 3.07 -2.76 4.94
N ILE A 128 3.30 -2.69 6.25
CA ILE A 128 2.24 -2.46 7.25
C ILE A 128 1.64 -1.05 7.07
N VAL A 129 2.48 -0.04 6.87
CA VAL A 129 2.03 1.35 6.77
C VAL A 129 1.22 1.57 5.51
N LEU A 130 1.73 1.18 4.33
CA LEU A 130 1.04 1.40 3.07
C LEU A 130 -0.27 0.60 2.99
N GLN A 131 -0.27 -0.64 3.50
CA GLN A 131 -1.49 -1.43 3.58
C GLN A 131 -2.54 -0.72 4.45
N THR A 132 -2.18 -0.29 5.66
CA THR A 132 -3.10 0.41 6.57
C THR A 132 -3.61 1.73 5.99
N LEU A 133 -2.74 2.51 5.33
CA LEU A 133 -3.13 3.75 4.67
C LEU A 133 -4.12 3.51 3.53
N ASN A 134 -3.93 2.45 2.74
CA ASN A 134 -4.82 2.09 1.65
C ASN A 134 -6.18 1.59 2.17
N GLU A 135 -6.19 0.70 3.16
CA GLU A 135 -7.42 0.18 3.78
C GLU A 135 -8.28 1.29 4.40
N LYS A 136 -7.63 2.30 4.99
CA LYS A 136 -8.31 3.46 5.57
C LYS A 136 -8.61 4.59 4.58
N GLY A 137 -8.22 4.47 3.31
CA GLY A 137 -8.36 5.52 2.30
C GLY A 137 -7.51 6.77 2.55
N LEU A 138 -6.49 6.68 3.42
CA LEU A 138 -5.64 7.80 3.84
C LEU A 138 -4.36 7.96 2.99
N ALA A 139 -4.12 7.08 2.02
CA ALA A 139 -2.91 7.12 1.18
C ALA A 139 -2.77 8.44 0.38
N ARG A 140 -3.89 9.08 0.06
CA ARG A 140 -3.91 10.35 -0.70
C ARG A 140 -3.90 11.60 0.18
N SER A 141 -4.01 11.48 1.50
CA SER A 141 -3.89 12.59 2.45
C SER A 141 -2.46 13.17 2.43
N ASP A 142 -2.28 14.37 2.97
CA ASP A 142 -0.94 14.96 3.07
C ASP A 142 -0.02 14.14 3.96
N GLY A 143 -0.56 13.60 5.07
CA GLY A 143 0.14 12.66 5.95
C GLY A 143 0.50 11.36 5.25
N GLY A 144 -0.41 10.79 4.45
CA GLY A 144 -0.17 9.58 3.66
C GLY A 144 0.92 9.76 2.60
N ARG A 145 0.87 10.86 1.83
CA ARG A 145 1.90 11.20 0.83
C ARG A 145 3.27 11.47 1.45
N ALA A 146 3.30 12.13 2.61
CA ALA A 146 4.53 12.35 3.36
C ALA A 146 5.11 11.03 3.88
N SER A 147 4.27 10.14 4.43
CA SER A 147 4.66 8.80 4.87
C SER A 147 5.24 7.98 3.72
N PHE A 148 4.57 7.97 2.56
CA PHE A 148 5.09 7.30 1.37
C PHE A 148 6.47 7.81 0.96
N SER A 149 6.69 9.15 0.97
CA SER A 149 7.98 9.73 0.62
C SER A 149 9.10 9.31 1.57
N VAL A 150 8.81 9.19 2.88
CA VAL A 150 9.79 8.73 3.88
C VAL A 150 10.09 7.25 3.72
N LEU A 151 9.07 6.40 3.55
CA LEU A 151 9.24 4.97 3.33
C LEU A 151 10.09 4.69 2.09
N LEU A 152 9.77 5.35 0.97
CA LEU A 152 10.54 5.23 -0.26
C LEU A 152 12.02 5.64 -0.07
N PHE A 153 12.27 6.70 0.72
CA PHE A 153 13.65 7.07 1.04
C PHE A 153 14.33 6.03 1.93
N GLN A 154 13.62 5.47 2.92
CA GLN A 154 14.15 4.44 3.80
C GLN A 154 14.55 3.18 3.02
N ASP A 155 13.74 2.75 2.05
CA ASP A 155 14.03 1.61 1.19
C ASP A 155 15.32 1.83 0.37
N ILE A 156 15.55 3.07 -0.10
CA ILE A 156 16.80 3.45 -0.78
C ILE A 156 17.97 3.53 0.21
N ALA A 157 17.74 4.03 1.43
CA ALA A 157 18.77 4.23 2.44
C ALA A 157 19.35 2.91 2.97
N VAL A 158 18.63 1.80 2.86
CA VAL A 158 19.15 0.46 3.21
C VAL A 158 20.46 0.15 2.46
N ILE A 159 20.61 0.63 1.23
CA ILE A 159 21.75 0.32 0.37
C ILE A 159 23.07 0.89 0.92
N PRO A 160 23.17 2.22 1.15
CA PRO A 160 24.38 2.76 1.77
C PRO A 160 24.59 2.20 3.19
N MET A 161 23.52 1.82 3.91
CA MET A 161 23.67 1.16 5.21
C MET A 161 24.35 -0.20 5.07
N LEU A 162 23.92 -1.05 4.13
CA LEU A 162 24.56 -2.33 3.84
C LEU A 162 26.02 -2.17 3.38
N ALA A 163 26.35 -1.09 2.67
CA ALA A 163 27.72 -0.81 2.25
C ALA A 163 28.62 -0.33 3.42
N ILE A 164 28.05 0.35 4.40
CA ILE A 164 28.79 0.90 5.54
C ILE A 164 28.99 -0.14 6.66
N ILE A 165 28.03 -1.04 6.88
CA ILE A 165 28.06 -2.02 7.98
C ILE A 165 29.35 -2.84 8.01
N PRO A 166 29.90 -3.40 6.93
CA PRO A 166 31.15 -4.15 6.99
C PRO A 166 32.36 -3.32 7.47
N LEU A 167 32.31 -1.99 7.27
CA LEU A 167 33.35 -1.07 7.71
C LEU A 167 33.31 -0.83 9.23
N MET A 168 32.22 -1.25 9.89
CA MET A 168 32.00 -1.13 11.33
C MET A 168 32.36 -2.40 12.11
N ALA A 169 32.91 -3.43 11.44
CA ALA A 169 33.28 -4.69 12.04
C ALA A 169 34.23 -4.50 13.23
N LEU A 170 33.99 -5.23 14.32
CA LEU A 170 34.77 -5.16 15.54
C LEU A 170 35.81 -6.28 15.55
N PRO A 171 37.14 -5.98 15.61
CA PRO A 171 38.19 -7.00 15.67
C PRO A 171 38.02 -8.01 16.80
N GLU A 172 37.52 -7.55 17.95
CA GLU A 172 37.28 -8.37 19.14
C GLU A 172 36.24 -9.47 18.93
N LEU A 173 35.26 -9.25 18.03
CA LEU A 173 34.25 -10.25 17.70
C LEU A 173 34.77 -11.28 16.68
N PHE A 174 35.74 -10.90 15.85
CA PHE A 174 36.45 -11.84 14.95
C PHE A 174 37.24 -12.89 15.74
N ASP A 175 37.98 -12.46 16.76
CA ASP A 175 38.79 -13.37 17.59
C ASP A 175 37.90 -14.32 18.41
N ALA A 176 36.74 -13.84 18.90
CA ALA A 176 35.76 -14.66 19.60
C ALA A 176 35.06 -15.67 18.68
N GLY A 177 34.78 -15.30 17.43
CA GLY A 177 34.20 -16.15 16.40
C GLY A 177 35.13 -17.30 16.01
N HIS A 178 36.38 -16.99 15.71
CA HIS A 178 37.39 -18.02 15.40
C HIS A 178 37.71 -18.95 16.59
N ALA A 179 37.63 -18.46 17.83
CA ALA A 179 37.76 -19.32 19.00
C ALA A 179 36.58 -20.28 19.16
N ALA A 180 35.35 -19.84 18.82
CA ALA A 180 34.16 -20.69 18.84
C ALA A 180 34.12 -21.71 17.69
N GLU A 181 34.54 -21.31 16.48
CA GLU A 181 34.68 -22.21 15.33
C GLU A 181 35.78 -23.24 15.52
N ALA A 182 36.91 -22.89 16.13
CA ALA A 182 37.97 -23.85 16.47
C ALA A 182 37.51 -24.92 17.46
N VAL A 183 36.54 -24.63 18.32
CA VAL A 183 35.90 -25.60 19.23
C VAL A 183 34.81 -26.41 18.51
N ALA A 184 34.12 -25.84 17.52
CA ALA A 184 33.06 -26.51 16.74
C ALA A 184 33.62 -27.33 15.54
N ALA A 185 34.82 -27.05 15.08
CA ALA A 185 35.44 -27.64 13.88
C ALA A 185 35.84 -29.13 14.00
N HIS A 186 35.34 -29.84 15.00
CA HIS A 186 35.50 -31.31 15.06
C HIS A 186 34.31 -32.07 14.46
N GLY A 187 33.40 -31.42 13.71
CA GLY A 187 32.18 -32.09 13.27
C GLY A 187 31.45 -31.64 12.00
N SER A 188 31.94 -30.72 11.19
CA SER A 188 31.21 -30.39 9.94
C SER A 188 32.14 -30.12 8.76
N GLU A 189 31.95 -30.93 7.73
CA GLU A 189 32.61 -30.86 6.44
C GLU A 189 32.29 -29.57 5.68
N SER A 190 33.36 -28.90 5.23
CA SER A 190 33.54 -28.05 4.05
C SER A 190 32.28 -27.61 3.30
N GLY A 191 31.74 -26.44 3.63
CA GLY A 191 31.13 -25.56 2.63
C GLY A 191 32.26 -25.05 1.71
N PHE A 192 32.04 -25.01 0.39
CA PHE A 192 32.93 -24.40 -0.57
C PHE A 192 33.09 -22.91 -0.24
N ASP A 193 34.10 -22.53 0.50
CA ASP A 193 34.48 -21.14 0.73
C ASP A 193 35.15 -20.62 -0.55
N LEU A 194 34.36 -20.08 -1.44
CA LEU A 194 34.75 -19.55 -2.76
C LEU A 194 35.16 -18.07 -2.70
N ASN A 195 35.75 -17.63 -1.59
CA ASN A 195 36.15 -16.22 -1.47
C ASN A 195 37.47 -15.98 -2.24
N LEU A 196 37.37 -15.35 -3.41
CA LEU A 196 38.49 -15.05 -4.31
C LEU A 196 39.36 -13.89 -3.80
N VAL A 197 38.95 -13.21 -2.74
CA VAL A 197 39.59 -11.97 -2.25
C VAL A 197 40.40 -12.19 -1.00
N ASP A 198 40.35 -13.37 -0.39
CA ASP A 198 41.15 -13.73 0.77
C ASP A 198 42.65 -13.83 0.42
N GLY A 199 43.45 -13.09 1.18
CA GLY A 199 44.91 -13.00 0.95
C GLY A 199 45.35 -11.86 0.02
N LEU A 200 44.43 -11.08 -0.57
CA LEU A 200 44.79 -9.93 -1.40
C LEU A 200 45.13 -8.70 -0.55
N ALA A 201 46.10 -7.89 -1.02
CA ALA A 201 46.39 -6.59 -0.42
C ALA A 201 45.17 -5.66 -0.52
N GLY A 202 44.97 -4.74 0.44
CA GLY A 202 43.78 -3.88 0.52
C GLY A 202 43.44 -3.12 -0.77
N TRP A 203 44.44 -2.65 -1.51
CA TRP A 203 44.20 -1.97 -2.80
C TRP A 203 43.74 -2.94 -3.91
N GLN A 204 44.23 -4.20 -3.90
CA GLN A 204 43.81 -5.25 -4.84
C GLN A 204 42.38 -5.66 -4.56
N ARG A 205 41.98 -5.79 -3.27
CA ARG A 205 40.63 -6.04 -2.85
C ARG A 205 39.68 -4.93 -3.35
N ALA A 206 40.06 -3.66 -3.15
CA ALA A 206 39.26 -2.52 -3.65
C ALA A 206 39.11 -2.55 -5.18
N LEU A 207 40.13 -2.93 -5.93
CA LEU A 207 40.10 -3.02 -7.38
C LEU A 207 39.19 -4.15 -7.87
N VAL A 208 39.25 -5.32 -7.24
CA VAL A 208 38.38 -6.47 -7.54
C VAL A 208 36.91 -6.12 -7.22
N THR A 209 36.65 -5.46 -6.10
CA THR A 209 35.32 -4.98 -5.71
C THR A 209 34.76 -4.01 -6.75
N LEU A 210 35.53 -3.01 -7.17
CA LEU A 210 35.13 -2.07 -8.23
C LEU A 210 34.89 -2.77 -9.57
N ALA A 211 35.71 -3.75 -9.92
CA ALA A 211 35.54 -4.54 -11.13
C ALA A 211 34.26 -5.37 -11.09
N ALA A 212 33.91 -5.96 -9.94
CA ALA A 212 32.66 -6.70 -9.76
C ALA A 212 31.43 -5.79 -9.88
N ILE A 213 31.45 -4.62 -9.26
CA ILE A 213 30.37 -3.62 -9.40
C ILE A 213 30.23 -3.18 -10.86
N ALA A 214 31.35 -2.87 -11.53
CA ALA A 214 31.35 -2.53 -12.94
C ALA A 214 30.83 -3.66 -13.83
N ALA A 215 31.14 -4.92 -13.50
CA ALA A 215 30.63 -6.10 -14.19
C ALA A 215 29.09 -6.23 -14.03
N VAL A 216 28.55 -6.03 -12.83
CA VAL A 216 27.09 -6.03 -12.61
C VAL A 216 26.40 -4.96 -13.45
N ILE A 217 26.94 -3.74 -13.45
CA ILE A 217 26.40 -2.65 -14.26
C ILE A 217 26.49 -3.00 -15.75
N ALA A 218 27.61 -3.53 -16.22
CA ALA A 218 27.80 -3.92 -17.61
C ALA A 218 26.87 -5.08 -18.02
N ILE A 219 26.73 -6.11 -17.20
CA ILE A 219 25.81 -7.23 -17.43
C ILE A 219 24.37 -6.68 -17.51
N GLY A 220 23.96 -5.88 -16.54
CA GLY A 220 22.62 -5.29 -16.50
C GLY A 220 22.35 -4.38 -17.71
N ALA A 221 23.30 -3.51 -18.10
CA ALA A 221 23.09 -2.56 -19.19
C ALA A 221 23.17 -3.18 -20.59
N PHE A 222 24.10 -4.13 -20.80
CA PHE A 222 24.44 -4.59 -22.15
C PHE A 222 24.05 -6.05 -22.42
N LEU A 223 24.10 -6.94 -21.44
CA LEU A 223 23.90 -8.38 -21.65
C LEU A 223 22.44 -8.81 -21.48
N THR A 224 21.66 -8.13 -20.66
CA THR A 224 20.26 -8.48 -20.39
C THR A 224 19.37 -8.31 -21.60
N ARG A 225 19.50 -7.21 -22.35
CA ARG A 225 18.69 -6.96 -23.56
C ARG A 225 18.82 -8.07 -24.62
N PRO A 226 20.04 -8.47 -25.05
CA PRO A 226 20.17 -9.55 -26.04
C PRO A 226 19.67 -10.90 -25.51
N ILE A 227 19.89 -11.22 -24.22
CA ILE A 227 19.39 -12.46 -23.60
C ILE A 227 17.86 -12.48 -23.65
N PHE A 228 17.18 -11.43 -23.15
CA PHE A 228 15.73 -11.39 -23.15
C PHE A 228 15.14 -11.35 -24.55
N ARG A 229 15.75 -10.68 -25.51
CA ARG A 229 15.34 -10.73 -26.92
C ARG A 229 15.46 -12.14 -27.53
N TYR A 230 16.52 -12.88 -27.17
CA TYR A 230 16.69 -14.24 -27.62
C TYR A 230 15.60 -15.16 -27.04
N ILE A 231 15.30 -15.01 -25.73
CA ILE A 231 14.29 -15.80 -25.02
C ILE A 231 12.88 -15.45 -25.52
N ALA A 232 12.59 -14.17 -25.75
CA ALA A 232 11.30 -13.72 -26.28
C ALA A 232 10.92 -14.38 -27.61
N ARG A 233 11.92 -14.73 -28.43
CA ARG A 233 11.69 -15.50 -29.69
C ARG A 233 11.22 -16.92 -29.46
N ALA A 234 11.55 -17.53 -28.32
CA ALA A 234 11.12 -18.87 -27.97
C ALA A 234 9.65 -18.94 -27.54
N ARG A 235 8.99 -17.81 -27.24
CA ARG A 235 7.58 -17.68 -26.79
C ARG A 235 7.22 -18.58 -25.60
N MET A 236 8.19 -18.87 -24.73
CA MET A 236 8.01 -19.68 -23.53
C MET A 236 8.19 -18.79 -22.30
N ARG A 237 7.14 -18.62 -21.50
CA ARG A 237 7.14 -17.78 -20.31
C ARG A 237 8.10 -18.31 -19.22
N GLU A 238 8.19 -19.63 -19.10
CA GLU A 238 9.05 -20.30 -18.11
C GLU A 238 10.54 -19.95 -18.31
N LEU A 239 10.97 -19.74 -19.57
CA LEU A 239 12.34 -19.35 -19.88
C LEU A 239 12.64 -17.91 -19.46
N PHE A 240 11.64 -17.04 -19.49
CA PHE A 240 11.76 -15.67 -18.98
C PHE A 240 12.04 -15.66 -17.47
N THR A 241 11.21 -16.36 -16.71
CA THR A 241 11.37 -16.54 -15.26
C THR A 241 12.72 -17.18 -14.92
N ALA A 242 13.08 -18.25 -15.64
CA ALA A 242 14.37 -18.93 -15.43
C ALA A 242 15.58 -18.00 -15.70
N ALA A 243 15.51 -17.15 -16.75
CA ALA A 243 16.55 -16.19 -17.06
C ALA A 243 16.63 -15.07 -16.00
N ALA A 244 15.50 -14.59 -15.52
CA ALA A 244 15.44 -13.62 -14.44
C ALA A 244 16.10 -14.16 -13.16
N LEU A 245 15.74 -15.38 -12.74
CA LEU A 245 16.33 -16.07 -11.61
C LEU A 245 17.84 -16.31 -11.82
N MET A 246 18.24 -16.75 -13.01
CA MET A 246 19.65 -16.95 -13.36
C MET A 246 20.46 -15.65 -13.21
N ILE A 247 19.92 -14.51 -13.65
CA ILE A 247 20.60 -13.22 -13.51
C ILE A 247 20.72 -12.85 -12.04
N VAL A 248 19.64 -12.94 -11.26
CA VAL A 248 19.65 -12.60 -9.82
C VAL A 248 20.62 -13.49 -9.05
N ILE A 249 20.55 -14.82 -9.23
CA ILE A 249 21.44 -15.78 -8.57
C ILE A 249 22.89 -15.58 -9.02
N GLY A 250 23.13 -15.38 -10.31
CA GLY A 250 24.46 -15.17 -10.84
C GLY A 250 25.13 -13.90 -10.29
N ILE A 251 24.37 -12.81 -10.14
CA ILE A 251 24.86 -11.58 -9.54
C ILE A 251 25.08 -11.75 -8.03
N ALA A 252 24.18 -12.44 -7.33
CA ALA A 252 24.34 -12.77 -5.92
C ALA A 252 25.64 -13.56 -5.70
N LEU A 253 25.89 -14.60 -6.48
CA LEU A 253 27.11 -15.40 -6.45
C LEU A 253 28.36 -14.57 -6.77
N LEU A 254 28.31 -13.73 -7.80
CA LEU A 254 29.43 -12.85 -8.16
C LEU A 254 29.81 -11.94 -6.99
N MET A 255 28.83 -11.39 -6.29
CA MET A 255 29.08 -10.54 -5.12
C MET A 255 29.65 -11.32 -3.95
N THR A 256 29.15 -12.52 -3.68
CA THR A 256 29.71 -13.42 -2.64
C THR A 256 31.17 -13.77 -2.92
N LEU A 257 31.52 -14.06 -4.19
CA LEU A 257 32.89 -14.38 -4.61
C LEU A 257 33.90 -13.25 -4.32
N VAL A 258 33.45 -12.00 -4.31
CA VAL A 258 34.30 -10.83 -4.03
C VAL A 258 34.16 -10.31 -2.60
N GLY A 259 33.51 -11.08 -1.72
CA GLY A 259 33.34 -10.73 -0.30
C GLY A 259 32.33 -9.59 -0.07
N LEU A 260 31.44 -9.32 -1.04
CA LEU A 260 30.36 -8.36 -0.90
C LEU A 260 29.03 -9.05 -0.61
N SER A 261 28.10 -8.30 -0.03
CA SER A 261 26.74 -8.78 0.21
C SER A 261 26.02 -9.13 -1.11
N PRO A 262 25.44 -10.33 -1.24
CA PRO A 262 24.56 -10.71 -2.35
C PRO A 262 23.42 -9.71 -2.54
N ALA A 263 22.88 -9.22 -1.44
CA ALA A 263 21.77 -8.27 -1.38
C ALA A 263 22.10 -6.92 -2.05
N LEU A 264 23.31 -6.39 -1.82
CA LEU A 264 23.77 -5.15 -2.47
C LEU A 264 23.87 -5.33 -3.99
N GLY A 265 24.41 -6.46 -4.45
CA GLY A 265 24.58 -6.71 -5.88
C GLY A 265 23.26 -6.87 -6.62
N THR A 266 22.33 -7.63 -6.06
CA THR A 266 21.02 -7.86 -6.67
C THR A 266 20.17 -6.60 -6.68
N PHE A 267 20.25 -5.77 -5.64
CA PHE A 267 19.64 -4.44 -5.66
C PHE A 267 20.21 -3.58 -6.81
N LEU A 268 21.54 -3.49 -6.93
CA LEU A 268 22.18 -2.73 -8.02
C LEU A 268 21.74 -3.24 -9.39
N ALA A 269 21.61 -4.56 -9.55
CA ALA A 269 21.08 -5.17 -10.76
C ALA A 269 19.64 -4.72 -11.04
N GLY A 270 18.79 -4.70 -10.00
CA GLY A 270 17.41 -4.18 -10.09
C GLY A 270 17.37 -2.73 -10.59
N VAL A 271 18.17 -1.85 -9.99
CA VAL A 271 18.25 -0.43 -10.40
C VAL A 271 18.70 -0.27 -11.86
N VAL A 272 19.70 -1.05 -12.30
CA VAL A 272 20.16 -1.02 -13.69
C VAL A 272 19.08 -1.50 -14.65
N LEU A 273 18.30 -2.50 -14.25
CA LEU A 273 17.19 -3.06 -15.03
C LEU A 273 15.90 -2.25 -14.94
N ALA A 274 15.77 -1.31 -14.02
CA ALA A 274 14.59 -0.45 -13.84
C ALA A 274 14.23 0.34 -15.11
N ASN A 275 15.20 0.65 -15.95
CA ASN A 275 15.00 1.31 -17.26
C ASN A 275 14.87 0.33 -18.43
N SER A 276 14.76 -0.98 -18.18
CA SER A 276 14.63 -1.99 -19.23
C SER A 276 13.20 -2.05 -19.76
N GLU A 277 13.04 -2.32 -21.05
CA GLU A 277 11.74 -2.61 -21.70
C GLU A 277 11.06 -3.88 -21.13
N TYR A 278 11.82 -4.75 -20.44
CA TYR A 278 11.35 -6.00 -19.82
C TYR A 278 11.06 -5.86 -18.31
N ARG A 279 11.08 -4.64 -17.76
CA ARG A 279 10.89 -4.38 -16.32
C ARG A 279 9.63 -5.04 -15.76
N HIS A 280 8.49 -4.79 -16.41
CA HIS A 280 7.19 -5.29 -15.92
C HIS A 280 7.06 -6.82 -15.98
N GLU A 281 7.68 -7.45 -16.97
CA GLU A 281 7.72 -8.90 -17.08
C GLU A 281 8.59 -9.51 -16.00
N LEU A 282 9.79 -8.93 -15.76
CA LEU A 282 10.67 -9.33 -14.68
C LEU A 282 10.00 -9.19 -13.30
N GLU A 283 9.33 -8.08 -13.06
CA GLU A 283 8.57 -7.81 -11.84
C GLU A 283 7.47 -8.87 -11.64
N SER A 284 6.64 -9.08 -12.66
CA SER A 284 5.53 -10.05 -12.62
C SER A 284 5.99 -11.48 -12.41
N ASP A 285 7.15 -11.87 -12.97
CA ASP A 285 7.67 -13.24 -12.90
C ASP A 285 8.40 -13.54 -11.59
N ILE A 286 9.03 -12.53 -10.97
CA ILE A 286 9.78 -12.70 -9.71
C ILE A 286 8.90 -12.49 -8.48
N ASP A 287 7.87 -11.66 -8.55
CA ASP A 287 7.01 -11.31 -7.42
C ASP A 287 6.41 -12.51 -6.66
N PRO A 288 5.92 -13.59 -7.31
CA PRO A 288 5.44 -14.77 -6.61
C PRO A 288 6.51 -15.47 -5.77
N PHE A 289 7.75 -15.52 -6.27
CA PHE A 289 8.88 -16.12 -5.54
C PHE A 289 9.28 -15.23 -4.36
N ARG A 290 9.32 -13.91 -4.56
CA ARG A 290 9.53 -12.94 -3.47
C ARG A 290 8.54 -13.17 -2.35
N GLY A 291 7.24 -13.21 -2.67
CA GLY A 291 6.18 -13.35 -1.67
C GLY A 291 6.32 -14.62 -0.82
N LEU A 292 6.60 -15.76 -1.45
CA LEU A 292 6.78 -17.03 -0.76
C LEU A 292 8.06 -17.07 0.09
N LEU A 293 9.19 -16.65 -0.47
CA LEU A 293 10.47 -16.69 0.22
C LEU A 293 10.56 -15.64 1.34
N LEU A 294 9.99 -14.46 1.12
CA LEU A 294 9.87 -13.43 2.16
C LEU A 294 8.96 -13.90 3.30
N GLY A 295 7.86 -14.59 2.97
CA GLY A 295 7.01 -15.22 3.96
C GLY A 295 7.77 -16.25 4.80
N LEU A 296 8.58 -17.12 4.16
CA LEU A 296 9.43 -18.06 4.83
C LEU A 296 10.45 -17.35 5.73
N PHE A 297 11.08 -16.28 5.25
CA PHE A 297 12.03 -15.47 6.03
C PHE A 297 11.38 -14.93 7.30
N PHE A 298 10.20 -14.29 7.21
CA PHE A 298 9.53 -13.77 8.40
C PHE A 298 9.04 -14.86 9.35
N MET A 299 8.64 -16.02 8.82
CA MET A 299 8.31 -17.15 9.68
C MET A 299 9.53 -17.72 10.40
N THR A 300 10.70 -17.79 9.75
CA THR A 300 11.93 -18.24 10.40
C THR A 300 12.43 -17.23 11.43
N VAL A 301 12.35 -15.93 11.13
CA VAL A 301 12.63 -14.87 12.10
C VAL A 301 11.68 -14.97 13.29
N GLY A 302 10.36 -15.14 13.05
CA GLY A 302 9.38 -15.32 14.11
C GLY A 302 9.64 -16.52 14.98
N ALA A 303 9.99 -17.66 14.37
CA ALA A 303 10.31 -18.89 15.08
C ALA A 303 11.61 -18.78 15.90
N GLY A 304 12.55 -17.95 15.46
CA GLY A 304 13.81 -17.67 16.16
C GLY A 304 13.69 -16.63 17.29
N ILE A 305 12.53 -15.99 17.48
CA ILE A 305 12.32 -15.02 18.56
C ILE A 305 12.34 -15.73 19.91
N ASN A 306 13.29 -15.36 20.74
CA ASN A 306 13.43 -15.89 22.10
C ASN A 306 12.59 -15.07 23.09
N PHE A 307 11.35 -15.53 23.36
CA PHE A 307 10.48 -14.91 24.34
C PHE A 307 10.93 -15.09 25.79
N ALA A 308 11.86 -16.02 26.09
CA ALA A 308 12.45 -16.11 27.41
C ALA A 308 13.21 -14.82 27.77
N LEU A 309 13.86 -14.17 26.81
CA LEU A 309 14.48 -12.85 27.02
C LEU A 309 13.49 -11.78 27.48
N LEU A 310 12.24 -11.83 26.95
CA LEU A 310 11.20 -10.93 27.39
C LEU A 310 10.74 -11.24 28.82
N ALA A 311 10.68 -12.51 29.18
CA ALA A 311 10.34 -12.94 30.54
C ALA A 311 11.41 -12.57 31.57
N ASP A 312 12.69 -12.67 31.17
CA ASP A 312 13.85 -12.37 32.03
C ASP A 312 14.03 -10.86 32.25
N HIS A 313 13.78 -10.04 31.21
CA HIS A 313 14.01 -8.58 31.25
C HIS A 313 12.83 -7.77 30.69
N PRO A 314 11.59 -7.95 31.19
CA PRO A 314 10.40 -7.36 30.59
C PRO A 314 10.42 -5.81 30.60
N ALA A 315 10.86 -5.22 31.71
CA ALA A 315 10.90 -3.75 31.84
C ALA A 315 11.90 -3.10 30.89
N ALA A 316 13.08 -3.70 30.70
CA ALA A 316 14.09 -3.20 29.81
C ALA A 316 13.66 -3.26 28.33
N LEU A 317 13.11 -4.39 27.90
CA LEU A 317 12.69 -4.60 26.51
C LEU A 317 11.42 -3.80 26.17
N LEU A 318 10.41 -3.79 27.02
CA LEU A 318 9.22 -2.94 26.82
C LEU A 318 9.58 -1.46 26.90
N GLY A 319 10.51 -1.08 27.77
CA GLY A 319 11.05 0.26 27.84
C GLY A 319 11.81 0.67 26.58
N ALA A 320 12.60 -0.26 25.99
CA ALA A 320 13.27 -0.02 24.71
C ALA A 320 12.28 0.14 23.55
N VAL A 321 11.22 -0.69 23.48
CA VAL A 321 10.15 -0.56 22.47
C VAL A 321 9.42 0.77 22.62
N ALA A 322 9.00 1.11 23.82
CA ALA A 322 8.31 2.39 24.09
C ALA A 322 9.23 3.59 23.80
N GLY A 323 10.50 3.50 24.18
CA GLY A 323 11.53 4.52 23.90
C GLY A 323 11.76 4.71 22.41
N LEU A 324 11.85 3.62 21.64
CA LEU A 324 11.98 3.67 20.19
C LEU A 324 10.78 4.36 19.55
N ILE A 325 9.56 3.92 19.89
CA ILE A 325 8.32 4.50 19.36
C ILE A 325 8.22 5.99 19.73
N ALA A 326 8.51 6.35 20.97
CA ALA A 326 8.48 7.73 21.44
C ALA A 326 9.52 8.60 20.72
N LEU A 327 10.76 8.11 20.55
CA LEU A 327 11.83 8.83 19.85
C LEU A 327 11.46 9.05 18.37
N LYS A 328 11.06 7.98 17.66
CA LYS A 328 10.67 8.09 16.25
C LYS A 328 9.44 8.99 16.08
N ALA A 329 8.42 8.81 16.93
CA ALA A 329 7.24 9.67 16.89
C ALA A 329 7.59 11.15 17.13
N ALA A 330 8.50 11.45 18.06
CA ALA A 330 8.96 12.81 18.33
C ALA A 330 9.72 13.40 17.12
N VAL A 331 10.67 12.65 16.55
CA VAL A 331 11.42 13.08 15.35
C VAL A 331 10.46 13.35 14.20
N LEU A 332 9.57 12.42 13.90
CA LEU A 332 8.57 12.53 12.83
C LEU A 332 7.60 13.69 13.07
N TRP A 333 7.15 13.89 14.31
CA TRP A 333 6.26 14.99 14.67
C TRP A 333 6.92 16.36 14.48
N ILE A 334 8.21 16.49 14.87
CA ILE A 334 9.00 17.71 14.65
C ILE A 334 9.15 17.98 13.15
N LEU A 335 9.51 16.96 12.38
CA LEU A 335 9.64 17.07 10.92
C LEU A 335 8.30 17.42 10.26
N ALA A 336 7.20 16.78 10.67
CA ALA A 336 5.86 17.12 10.21
C ALA A 336 5.52 18.59 10.43
N ARG A 337 5.95 19.16 11.57
CA ARG A 337 5.76 20.59 11.87
C ARG A 337 6.62 21.48 10.98
N ILE A 338 7.88 21.11 10.73
CA ILE A 338 8.81 21.86 9.87
C ILE A 338 8.32 21.87 8.41
N PHE A 339 7.81 20.74 7.94
CA PHE A 339 7.33 20.59 6.56
C PHE A 339 5.84 20.97 6.36
N GLY A 340 5.22 21.57 7.39
CA GLY A 340 3.90 22.19 7.27
C GLY A 340 2.71 21.24 7.33
N LEU A 341 2.89 19.97 7.73
CA LEU A 341 1.78 19.05 7.95
C LEU A 341 0.89 19.55 9.11
N GLN A 342 -0.42 19.56 8.92
CA GLN A 342 -1.36 20.12 9.88
C GLN A 342 -2.32 19.07 10.45
N GLY A 343 -2.93 19.39 11.56
CA GLY A 343 -4.04 18.63 12.14
C GLY A 343 -3.73 17.16 12.40
N SER A 344 -4.64 16.30 11.95
CA SER A 344 -4.56 14.85 12.07
C SER A 344 -3.45 14.23 11.22
N ASP A 345 -3.12 14.85 10.05
CA ASP A 345 -2.08 14.34 9.16
C ASP A 345 -0.69 14.34 9.81
N ARG A 346 -0.42 15.30 10.70
CA ARG A 346 0.81 15.33 11.49
C ARG A 346 0.93 14.11 12.40
N TRP A 347 -0.16 13.73 13.05
CA TRP A 347 -0.19 12.57 13.94
C TRP A 347 -0.21 11.26 13.16
N LEU A 348 -0.91 11.19 12.03
CA LEU A 348 -0.88 10.07 11.11
C LEU A 348 0.56 9.78 10.67
N PHE A 349 1.28 10.80 10.23
CA PHE A 349 2.69 10.71 9.83
C PHE A 349 3.59 10.29 11.00
N ALA A 350 3.41 10.90 12.18
CA ALA A 350 4.27 10.63 13.33
C ALA A 350 4.07 9.24 13.91
N LEU A 351 2.83 8.79 14.12
CA LEU A 351 2.52 7.49 14.71
C LEU A 351 2.59 6.35 13.71
N GLY A 352 2.19 6.61 12.46
CA GLY A 352 2.21 5.61 11.40
C GLY A 352 3.60 5.07 11.08
N LEU A 353 4.66 5.88 11.26
CA LEU A 353 6.05 5.51 10.98
C LEU A 353 6.91 5.28 12.24
N ALA A 354 6.31 5.26 13.43
CA ALA A 354 7.06 5.21 14.69
C ALA A 354 7.67 3.83 15.02
N GLN A 355 7.20 2.76 14.38
CA GLN A 355 7.74 1.40 14.57
C GLN A 355 9.06 1.19 13.80
N ALA A 356 9.80 0.12 14.13
CA ALA A 356 10.84 -0.41 13.27
C ALA A 356 10.22 -1.20 12.10
N GLY A 357 11.01 -1.45 11.05
CA GLY A 357 10.56 -2.13 9.85
C GLY A 357 11.21 -3.49 9.62
N GLU A 358 10.69 -4.20 8.62
CA GLU A 358 11.17 -5.50 8.17
C GLU A 358 12.63 -5.50 7.75
N PHE A 359 13.12 -4.43 7.16
CA PHE A 359 14.54 -4.27 6.84
C PHE A 359 15.45 -4.29 8.07
N GLY A 360 14.91 -4.02 9.27
CA GLY A 360 15.66 -4.16 10.52
C GLY A 360 16.19 -5.57 10.73
N PHE A 361 15.41 -6.61 10.41
CA PHE A 361 15.86 -8.01 10.51
C PHE A 361 16.95 -8.33 9.48
N VAL A 362 16.81 -7.79 8.27
CA VAL A 362 17.80 -7.96 7.18
C VAL A 362 19.14 -7.35 7.58
N LEU A 363 19.10 -6.09 8.05
CA LEU A 363 20.31 -5.42 8.52
C LEU A 363 20.91 -6.13 9.73
N LEU A 364 20.11 -6.66 10.67
CA LEU A 364 20.60 -7.42 11.81
C LEU A 364 21.29 -8.72 11.39
N ALA A 365 20.69 -9.49 10.48
CA ALA A 365 21.34 -10.69 9.94
C ALA A 365 22.68 -10.34 9.29
N PHE A 366 22.71 -9.25 8.53
CA PHE A 366 23.94 -8.78 7.89
C PHE A 366 24.99 -8.27 8.88
N THR A 367 24.58 -7.62 9.98
CA THR A 367 25.50 -7.16 11.04
C THR A 367 26.12 -8.33 11.80
N LEU A 368 25.36 -9.40 12.02
CA LEU A 368 25.87 -10.65 12.61
C LEU A 368 26.89 -11.31 11.72
N ALA A 369 26.59 -11.46 10.43
CA ALA A 369 27.51 -12.04 9.44
C ALA A 369 28.83 -11.26 9.29
N ASN A 370 28.80 -9.94 9.58
CA ASN A 370 30.00 -9.08 9.53
C ASN A 370 30.64 -8.80 10.91
N ASN A 371 30.24 -9.49 11.97
CA ASN A 371 30.79 -9.34 13.32
C ASN A 371 30.78 -7.89 13.85
N VAL A 372 29.65 -7.18 13.62
CA VAL A 372 29.46 -5.78 14.07
C VAL A 372 28.68 -5.72 15.38
N ILE A 373 27.72 -6.63 15.57
CA ILE A 373 26.88 -6.71 16.76
C ILE A 373 27.00 -8.10 17.39
N PRO A 374 27.18 -8.22 18.73
CA PRO A 374 27.17 -9.50 19.41
C PRO A 374 25.81 -10.21 19.30
N VAL A 375 25.81 -11.55 19.17
CA VAL A 375 24.60 -12.38 19.04
C VAL A 375 23.53 -12.08 20.11
N PRO A 376 23.86 -11.95 21.42
CA PRO A 376 22.86 -11.66 22.44
C PRO A 376 22.17 -10.30 22.25
N LEU A 377 22.93 -9.29 21.81
CA LEU A 377 22.40 -7.95 21.56
C LEU A 377 21.53 -7.93 20.30
N ALA A 378 21.93 -8.63 19.25
CA ALA A 378 21.12 -8.79 18.04
C ALA A 378 19.78 -9.47 18.33
N ALA A 379 19.75 -10.48 19.19
CA ALA A 379 18.51 -11.13 19.62
C ALA A 379 17.57 -10.15 20.37
N GLN A 380 18.12 -9.31 21.24
CA GLN A 380 17.33 -8.27 21.93
C GLN A 380 16.76 -7.24 20.95
N ILE A 381 17.58 -6.77 19.99
CA ILE A 381 17.13 -5.81 18.97
C ILE A 381 16.08 -6.43 18.06
N SER A 382 16.25 -7.69 17.64
CA SER A 382 15.23 -8.43 16.87
C SER A 382 13.89 -8.47 17.59
N LEU A 383 13.90 -8.71 18.90
CA LEU A 383 12.68 -8.71 19.71
C LEU A 383 12.06 -7.30 19.79
N VAL A 384 12.86 -6.25 19.94
CA VAL A 384 12.39 -4.85 19.91
C VAL A 384 11.77 -4.52 18.57
N VAL A 385 12.37 -4.91 17.46
CA VAL A 385 11.82 -4.73 16.10
C VAL A 385 10.46 -5.43 16.00
N ALA A 386 10.39 -6.72 16.33
CA ALA A 386 9.17 -7.52 16.27
C ALA A 386 8.04 -6.92 17.12
N LEU A 387 8.32 -6.59 18.38
CA LEU A 387 7.32 -6.02 19.30
C LEU A 387 6.85 -4.64 18.82
N SER A 388 7.74 -3.80 18.27
CA SER A 388 7.35 -2.49 17.74
C SER A 388 6.44 -2.63 16.52
N MET A 389 6.67 -3.62 15.66
CA MET A 389 5.79 -3.93 14.51
C MET A 389 4.42 -4.45 15.00
N LEU A 390 4.40 -5.34 15.99
CA LEU A 390 3.15 -5.87 16.60
C LEU A 390 2.31 -4.78 17.24
N LEU A 391 2.92 -3.71 17.75
CA LEU A 391 2.22 -2.56 18.34
C LEU A 391 1.66 -1.57 17.31
N THR A 392 2.05 -1.66 16.05
CA THR A 392 1.63 -0.73 14.99
C THR A 392 0.10 -0.61 14.87
N PRO A 393 -0.69 -1.70 14.84
CA PRO A 393 -2.15 -1.59 14.81
C PRO A 393 -2.72 -0.83 16.02
N ALA A 394 -2.12 -1.01 17.20
CA ALA A 394 -2.53 -0.27 18.40
C ALA A 394 -2.27 1.23 18.27
N LEU A 395 -1.17 1.64 17.61
CA LEU A 395 -0.90 3.05 17.31
C LEU A 395 -1.93 3.64 16.35
N PHE A 396 -2.36 2.89 15.34
CA PHE A 396 -3.45 3.32 14.44
C PHE A 396 -4.81 3.36 15.14
N ILE A 397 -5.10 2.42 16.05
CA ILE A 397 -6.31 2.48 16.88
C ILE A 397 -6.28 3.71 17.81
N LEU A 398 -5.13 4.02 18.40
CA LEU A 398 -4.94 5.24 19.18
C LEU A 398 -5.19 6.50 18.35
N LEU A 399 -4.67 6.52 17.12
CA LEU A 399 -4.92 7.60 16.17
C LEU A 399 -6.42 7.77 15.90
N ASP A 400 -7.12 6.68 15.55
CA ASP A 400 -8.53 6.72 15.14
C ASP A 400 -9.49 7.02 16.29
N LYS A 401 -9.27 6.40 17.46
CA LYS A 401 -10.22 6.49 18.58
C LYS A 401 -9.95 7.64 19.54
N VAL A 402 -8.71 8.14 19.60
CA VAL A 402 -8.35 9.19 20.56
C VAL A 402 -8.00 10.48 19.84
N ILE A 403 -7.13 10.43 18.83
CA ILE A 403 -6.58 11.64 18.20
C ILE A 403 -7.54 12.22 17.16
N MET A 404 -8.03 11.40 16.23
CA MET A 404 -8.93 11.85 15.17
C MET A 404 -10.22 12.48 15.69
N PRO A 405 -10.94 11.90 16.69
CA PRO A 405 -12.15 12.52 17.22
C PRO A 405 -11.88 13.90 17.84
N HIS A 406 -10.70 14.08 18.47
CA HIS A 406 -10.32 15.36 19.05
C HIS A 406 -10.14 16.47 18.00
N TYR A 407 -9.61 16.12 16.83
CA TYR A 407 -9.48 17.03 15.70
C TYR A 407 -10.80 17.24 14.98
N LEU A 408 -11.62 16.20 14.82
CA LEU A 408 -12.97 16.29 14.25
C LEU A 408 -13.87 17.17 15.15
N ALA A 409 -13.83 16.97 16.47
CA ALA A 409 -14.57 17.81 17.42
C ALA A 409 -14.10 19.27 17.37
N ARG A 410 -12.80 19.52 17.18
CA ARG A 410 -12.24 20.87 17.07
C ARG A 410 -12.52 21.51 15.70
N SER A 411 -12.62 20.73 14.65
CA SER A 411 -13.06 21.16 13.32
C SER A 411 -14.57 21.47 13.33
N ALA A 412 -15.35 20.67 14.05
CA ALA A 412 -16.77 20.92 14.30
C ALA A 412 -17.02 22.11 15.26
N ALA A 413 -16.03 22.50 16.07
CA ALA A 413 -16.07 23.69 16.92
C ALA A 413 -15.70 24.99 16.18
N ARG A 414 -15.26 24.91 14.92
CA ARG A 414 -15.24 26.09 14.05
C ARG A 414 -16.70 26.46 13.82
N PRO A 415 -17.15 27.67 14.22
CA PRO A 415 -18.52 28.07 13.92
C PRO A 415 -18.75 27.85 12.44
N ALA A 416 -19.88 27.23 12.10
CA ALA A 416 -20.32 27.17 10.71
C ALA A 416 -20.35 28.60 10.18
N ASP A 417 -19.96 28.79 8.93
CA ASP A 417 -20.08 30.11 8.30
C ASP A 417 -21.54 30.59 8.46
N GLU A 418 -21.72 31.86 8.83
CA GLU A 418 -23.07 32.47 8.76
C GLU A 418 -23.51 32.42 7.30
N ILE A 419 -24.52 31.59 7.02
CA ILE A 419 -25.05 31.39 5.68
C ILE A 419 -26.13 32.44 5.46
N GLU A 420 -25.85 33.41 4.61
CA GLU A 420 -26.94 34.24 4.05
C GLU A 420 -27.70 33.39 3.00
N PRO A 421 -29.00 33.16 3.16
CA PRO A 421 -29.77 32.39 2.19
C PRO A 421 -29.68 33.06 0.81
N GLY A 422 -28.85 32.51 -0.08
CA GLY A 422 -28.55 33.11 -1.39
C GLY A 422 -29.49 32.68 -2.52
N GLY A 423 -30.31 31.64 -2.31
CA GLY A 423 -31.16 31.12 -3.38
C GLY A 423 -32.14 30.04 -2.91
N LYS A 424 -33.03 29.65 -3.80
CA LYS A 424 -34.04 28.59 -3.59
C LYS A 424 -33.46 27.17 -3.84
N ILE A 425 -32.18 27.05 -4.09
CA ILE A 425 -31.47 25.80 -4.42
C ILE A 425 -30.36 25.59 -3.42
N ILE A 426 -30.40 24.45 -2.74
CA ILE A 426 -29.34 24.03 -1.82
C ILE A 426 -28.60 22.83 -2.42
N ILE A 427 -27.25 22.86 -2.40
CA ILE A 427 -26.38 21.77 -2.85
C ILE A 427 -25.56 21.28 -1.67
N ALA A 428 -25.82 20.05 -1.25
CA ALA A 428 -25.09 19.36 -0.22
C ALA A 428 -23.93 18.56 -0.84
N GLY A 429 -22.70 19.11 -0.76
CA GLY A 429 -21.48 18.57 -1.37
C GLY A 429 -21.10 19.26 -2.68
N HIS A 430 -19.87 19.79 -2.73
CA HIS A 430 -19.30 20.44 -3.93
C HIS A 430 -18.13 19.64 -4.56
N GLY A 431 -18.19 18.33 -4.44
CA GLY A 431 -17.23 17.43 -5.08
C GLY A 431 -17.40 17.38 -6.61
N ARG A 432 -16.89 16.31 -7.23
CA ARG A 432 -16.91 16.08 -8.70
C ARG A 432 -18.32 16.16 -9.29
N PHE A 433 -19.33 15.65 -8.58
CA PHE A 433 -20.72 15.63 -9.02
C PHE A 433 -21.41 16.97 -8.76
N GLY A 434 -21.47 17.44 -7.51
CA GLY A 434 -22.14 18.68 -7.12
C GLY A 434 -21.53 19.92 -7.76
N GLY A 435 -20.21 19.97 -7.96
CA GLY A 435 -19.53 21.09 -8.61
C GLY A 435 -19.92 21.28 -10.08
N ILE A 436 -20.18 20.20 -10.82
CA ILE A 436 -20.67 20.29 -12.21
C ILE A 436 -22.09 20.85 -12.23
N ILE A 437 -22.97 20.33 -11.36
CA ILE A 437 -24.35 20.78 -11.25
C ILE A 437 -24.40 22.25 -10.84
N ASN A 438 -23.60 22.66 -9.84
CA ASN A 438 -23.51 24.03 -9.41
C ASN A 438 -23.16 24.99 -10.57
N ARG A 439 -22.11 24.66 -11.34
CA ARG A 439 -21.71 25.46 -12.51
C ARG A 439 -22.83 25.56 -13.55
N MET A 440 -23.50 24.46 -13.83
CA MET A 440 -24.60 24.43 -14.80
C MET A 440 -25.77 25.32 -14.36
N LEU A 441 -26.17 25.20 -13.09
CA LEU A 441 -27.27 26.01 -12.54
C LEU A 441 -26.89 27.49 -12.47
N SER A 442 -25.67 27.80 -12.02
CA SER A 442 -25.19 29.19 -12.00
C SER A 442 -25.10 29.80 -13.40
N SER A 443 -24.66 29.03 -14.40
CA SER A 443 -24.63 29.48 -15.80
C SER A 443 -26.04 29.70 -16.37
N ALA A 444 -27.03 29.01 -15.84
CA ALA A 444 -28.45 29.23 -16.17
C ALA A 444 -29.08 30.41 -15.41
N GLY A 445 -28.31 31.12 -14.58
CA GLY A 445 -28.77 32.30 -13.84
C GLY A 445 -29.43 31.98 -12.49
N HIS A 446 -29.33 30.75 -12.00
CA HIS A 446 -29.87 30.38 -10.70
C HIS A 446 -28.85 30.56 -9.58
N ALA A 447 -29.23 31.29 -8.52
CA ALA A 447 -28.43 31.39 -7.31
C ALA A 447 -28.55 30.09 -6.49
N THR A 448 -27.40 29.56 -6.07
CA THR A 448 -27.29 28.32 -5.30
C THR A 448 -26.60 28.55 -3.97
N THR A 449 -27.07 27.91 -2.90
CA THR A 449 -26.39 27.83 -1.62
C THR A 449 -25.67 26.49 -1.53
N VAL A 450 -24.36 26.51 -1.52
CA VAL A 450 -23.53 25.29 -1.53
C VAL A 450 -22.92 25.07 -0.16
N ILE A 451 -23.07 23.86 0.38
CA ILE A 451 -22.52 23.46 1.68
C ILE A 451 -21.55 22.29 1.46
N ASP A 452 -20.30 22.44 1.91
CA ASP A 452 -19.29 21.38 1.87
C ASP A 452 -18.46 21.39 3.15
N TYR A 453 -18.02 20.21 3.61
CA TYR A 453 -17.23 20.11 4.84
C TYR A 453 -15.72 20.06 4.61
N SER A 454 -15.24 20.01 3.37
CA SER A 454 -13.84 19.94 3.02
C SER A 454 -13.20 21.34 3.00
N SER A 455 -12.49 21.69 4.08
CA SER A 455 -11.84 23.00 4.20
C SER A 455 -10.77 23.28 3.15
N GLU A 456 -10.07 22.25 2.65
CA GLU A 456 -9.04 22.40 1.60
C GLU A 456 -9.65 22.76 0.24
N HIS A 457 -10.82 22.19 -0.09
CA HIS A 457 -11.55 22.52 -1.32
C HIS A 457 -12.15 23.92 -1.28
N LEU A 458 -12.56 24.39 -0.10
CA LEU A 458 -13.21 25.69 0.06
C LEU A 458 -12.30 26.86 -0.32
N ASP A 459 -11.05 26.85 0.13
CA ASP A 459 -10.10 27.94 -0.17
C ASP A 459 -9.77 27.99 -1.66
N ALA A 460 -9.65 26.82 -2.32
CA ALA A 460 -9.48 26.73 -3.75
C ALA A 460 -10.74 27.24 -4.49
N LEU A 461 -11.93 26.85 -4.07
CA LEU A 461 -13.19 27.23 -4.72
C LEU A 461 -13.49 28.73 -4.57
N ARG A 462 -13.21 29.32 -3.41
CA ARG A 462 -13.30 30.76 -3.19
C ARG A 462 -12.34 31.56 -4.09
N ALA A 463 -11.13 31.04 -4.33
CA ALA A 463 -10.19 31.63 -5.28
C ALA A 463 -10.71 31.63 -6.73
N PHE A 464 -11.58 30.69 -7.08
CA PHE A 464 -12.30 30.65 -8.38
C PHE A 464 -13.62 31.41 -8.38
N GLY A 465 -13.97 32.13 -7.30
CA GLY A 465 -15.16 32.96 -7.21
C GLY A 465 -16.45 32.22 -6.84
N PHE A 466 -16.39 30.95 -6.41
CA PHE A 466 -17.57 30.23 -5.94
C PHE A 466 -17.90 30.57 -4.49
N GLN A 467 -19.18 30.83 -4.22
CA GLN A 467 -19.69 30.98 -2.85
C GLN A 467 -20.02 29.60 -2.28
N VAL A 468 -19.12 29.09 -1.46
CA VAL A 468 -19.30 27.80 -0.79
C VAL A 468 -19.14 28.01 0.71
N HIS A 469 -20.12 27.49 1.48
CA HIS A 469 -20.17 27.59 2.92
C HIS A 469 -19.56 26.33 3.57
N PHE A 470 -18.79 26.52 4.62
CA PHE A 470 -18.21 25.42 5.39
C PHE A 470 -19.24 24.82 6.33
N GLY A 471 -19.46 23.50 6.24
CA GLY A 471 -20.23 22.77 7.22
C GLY A 471 -20.63 21.38 6.78
N ASP A 472 -21.07 20.56 7.72
CA ASP A 472 -21.65 19.25 7.45
C ASP A 472 -23.11 19.40 7.04
N ALA A 473 -23.40 19.24 5.75
CA ALA A 473 -24.74 19.36 5.18
C ALA A 473 -25.75 18.30 5.70
N THR A 474 -25.29 17.31 6.48
CA THR A 474 -26.20 16.34 7.14
C THR A 474 -26.79 16.89 8.44
N ARG A 475 -26.29 18.02 8.92
CA ARG A 475 -26.78 18.65 10.15
C ARG A 475 -28.04 19.48 9.90
N PRO A 476 -29.15 19.20 10.60
CA PRO A 476 -30.40 19.92 10.44
C PRO A 476 -30.31 21.42 10.70
N ASP A 477 -29.57 21.85 11.71
CA ASP A 477 -29.36 23.25 12.08
C ASP A 477 -28.69 24.06 10.96
N LEU A 478 -27.72 23.44 10.26
CA LEU A 478 -27.03 24.07 9.16
C LEU A 478 -27.92 24.20 7.91
N LEU A 479 -28.73 23.19 7.63
CA LEU A 479 -29.70 23.23 6.55
C LEU A 479 -30.80 24.29 6.82
N GLN A 480 -31.24 24.45 8.07
CA GLN A 480 -32.14 25.51 8.45
C GLN A 480 -31.52 26.89 8.23
N SER A 481 -30.27 27.09 8.63
CA SER A 481 -29.53 28.33 8.37
C SER A 481 -29.33 28.59 6.88
N ALA A 482 -29.24 27.55 6.07
CA ALA A 482 -29.16 27.64 4.61
C ALA A 482 -30.51 27.92 3.94
N GLY A 483 -31.60 28.00 4.71
CA GLY A 483 -32.94 28.31 4.21
C GLY A 483 -33.67 27.12 3.59
N ILE A 484 -33.48 25.89 4.09
CA ILE A 484 -34.11 24.67 3.54
C ILE A 484 -35.66 24.76 3.58
N ALA A 485 -36.23 25.44 4.57
CA ALA A 485 -37.69 25.61 4.68
C ALA A 485 -38.31 26.41 3.51
N GLU A 486 -37.50 27.25 2.87
CA GLU A 486 -37.93 28.11 1.74
C GLU A 486 -37.31 27.62 0.41
N ALA A 487 -36.47 26.59 0.46
CA ALA A 487 -35.85 26.02 -0.71
C ALA A 487 -36.85 25.26 -1.59
N GLN A 488 -36.67 25.33 -2.89
CA GLN A 488 -37.44 24.57 -3.87
C GLN A 488 -36.75 23.26 -4.27
N LEU A 489 -35.42 23.21 -4.16
CA LEU A 489 -34.65 22.09 -4.60
C LEU A 489 -33.47 21.85 -3.63
N LEU A 490 -33.33 20.62 -3.16
CA LEU A 490 -32.17 20.11 -2.46
C LEU A 490 -31.47 19.08 -3.32
N ILE A 491 -30.20 19.33 -3.64
CA ILE A 491 -29.33 18.41 -4.39
C ILE A 491 -28.35 17.77 -3.42
N ILE A 492 -28.45 16.46 -3.23
CA ILE A 492 -27.60 15.70 -2.33
C ILE A 492 -26.50 15.03 -3.15
N ALA A 493 -25.28 15.58 -3.05
CA ALA A 493 -24.11 15.24 -3.87
C ALA A 493 -22.90 14.80 -3.03
N ILE A 494 -23.11 14.44 -1.76
CA ILE A 494 -22.07 13.93 -0.85
C ILE A 494 -21.62 12.52 -1.26
N ASP A 495 -20.43 12.08 -0.78
CA ASP A 495 -19.82 10.82 -1.21
C ASP A 495 -20.24 9.61 -0.36
N ASP A 496 -20.72 9.82 0.86
CA ASP A 496 -21.06 8.77 1.82
C ASP A 496 -22.47 8.25 1.62
N ARG A 497 -22.61 6.95 1.30
CA ARG A 497 -23.88 6.26 1.02
C ARG A 497 -24.89 6.38 2.17
N GLU A 498 -24.45 6.12 3.40
CA GLU A 498 -25.32 6.12 4.57
C GLU A 498 -25.84 7.52 4.86
N LYS A 499 -24.95 8.52 4.80
CA LYS A 499 -25.28 9.93 4.99
C LYS A 499 -26.23 10.45 3.91
N ILE A 500 -26.06 10.04 2.65
CA ILE A 500 -27.01 10.40 1.57
C ILE A 500 -28.40 9.88 1.93
N THR A 501 -28.50 8.60 2.30
CA THR A 501 -29.79 7.96 2.61
C THR A 501 -30.45 8.59 3.84
N GLU A 502 -29.67 8.92 4.88
CA GLU A 502 -30.16 9.61 6.09
C GLU A 502 -30.68 11.02 5.77
N LEU A 503 -29.90 11.79 5.00
CA LEU A 503 -30.27 13.15 4.61
C LEU A 503 -31.51 13.17 3.72
N VAL A 504 -31.63 12.23 2.77
CA VAL A 504 -32.85 12.06 1.95
C VAL A 504 -34.06 11.80 2.84
N ARG A 505 -33.95 10.84 3.78
CA ARG A 505 -35.04 10.49 4.69
C ARG A 505 -35.47 11.69 5.53
N TYR A 506 -34.48 12.40 6.11
CA TYR A 506 -34.75 13.62 6.88
C TYR A 506 -35.44 14.69 6.05
N ALA A 507 -34.93 15.00 4.87
CA ALA A 507 -35.45 16.06 4.01
C ALA A 507 -36.91 15.78 3.59
N ILE A 508 -37.19 14.55 3.14
CA ILE A 508 -38.55 14.17 2.68
C ILE A 508 -39.57 14.14 3.84
N GLN A 509 -39.15 13.66 5.01
CA GLN A 509 -40.03 13.60 6.18
C GLN A 509 -40.31 14.96 6.78
N THR A 510 -39.34 15.88 6.76
CA THR A 510 -39.45 17.19 7.42
C THR A 510 -39.98 18.26 6.48
N TYR A 511 -39.67 18.16 5.18
CA TYR A 511 -40.06 19.15 4.16
C TYR A 511 -40.72 18.45 2.95
N PRO A 512 -42.01 18.07 3.06
CA PRO A 512 -42.71 17.28 2.03
C PRO A 512 -42.82 17.96 0.65
N ASP A 513 -42.81 19.29 0.61
CA ASP A 513 -42.91 20.07 -0.62
C ASP A 513 -41.56 20.33 -1.30
N LEU A 514 -40.46 19.97 -0.65
CA LEU A 514 -39.12 20.14 -1.17
C LEU A 514 -38.79 19.08 -2.23
N HIS A 515 -38.41 19.52 -3.43
CA HIS A 515 -37.88 18.60 -4.42
C HIS A 515 -36.49 18.14 -4.04
N VAL A 516 -36.30 16.83 -3.86
CA VAL A 516 -35.01 16.22 -3.48
C VAL A 516 -34.45 15.45 -4.67
N LEU A 517 -33.29 15.90 -5.18
CA LEU A 517 -32.47 15.17 -6.14
C LEU A 517 -31.29 14.54 -5.41
N ALA A 518 -31.20 13.23 -5.48
CA ALA A 518 -30.13 12.49 -4.79
C ALA A 518 -29.20 11.74 -5.74
N ARG A 519 -27.92 11.82 -5.46
CA ARG A 519 -26.89 11.00 -6.10
C ARG A 519 -26.92 9.59 -5.52
N ALA A 520 -27.03 8.59 -6.39
CA ALA A 520 -26.84 7.19 -6.03
C ALA A 520 -25.45 6.71 -6.47
N ILE A 521 -24.76 5.96 -5.60
CA ILE A 521 -23.41 5.44 -5.85
C ILE A 521 -23.48 4.23 -6.81
N ASP A 522 -24.45 3.34 -6.57
CA ASP A 522 -24.66 2.12 -7.33
C ASP A 522 -26.15 1.81 -7.51
N ARG A 523 -26.46 0.66 -8.11
CA ARG A 523 -27.82 0.20 -8.37
C ARG A 523 -28.59 -0.11 -7.07
N ASP A 524 -27.93 -0.73 -6.10
CA ASP A 524 -28.54 -1.09 -4.82
C ASP A 524 -28.91 0.17 -4.02
N HIS A 525 -28.08 1.19 -4.08
CA HIS A 525 -28.34 2.48 -3.45
C HIS A 525 -29.57 3.20 -4.03
N VAL A 526 -29.87 3.01 -5.32
CA VAL A 526 -31.11 3.54 -5.90
C VAL A 526 -32.35 2.99 -5.20
N TYR A 527 -32.37 1.69 -4.89
CA TYR A 527 -33.49 1.08 -4.17
C TYR A 527 -33.60 1.58 -2.72
N GLU A 528 -32.47 1.79 -2.05
CA GLU A 528 -32.45 2.38 -0.69
C GLU A 528 -33.03 3.80 -0.68
N LEU A 529 -32.62 4.64 -1.63
CA LEU A 529 -33.11 6.00 -1.78
C LEU A 529 -34.59 6.04 -2.17
N TRP A 530 -35.01 5.11 -3.04
CA TRP A 530 -36.42 4.95 -3.40
C TRP A 530 -37.27 4.55 -2.20
N ALA A 531 -36.81 3.61 -1.40
CA ALA A 531 -37.45 3.21 -0.15
C ALA A 531 -37.47 4.34 0.89
N ALA A 532 -36.46 5.23 0.90
CA ALA A 532 -36.42 6.43 1.71
C ALA A 532 -37.39 7.53 1.23
N GLY A 533 -38.06 7.36 0.05
CA GLY A 533 -39.02 8.26 -0.51
C GLY A 533 -38.51 9.15 -1.64
N CYS A 534 -37.23 9.13 -1.99
CA CYS A 534 -36.71 9.92 -3.11
C CYS A 534 -37.22 9.40 -4.45
N ARG A 535 -37.55 10.32 -5.36
CA ARG A 535 -38.06 9.98 -6.70
C ARG A 535 -37.17 10.50 -7.83
N ASP A 536 -36.31 11.47 -7.54
CA ASP A 536 -35.35 12.01 -8.48
C ASP A 536 -33.94 11.52 -8.06
N ILE A 537 -33.49 10.42 -8.67
CA ILE A 537 -32.26 9.70 -8.29
C ILE A 537 -31.38 9.58 -9.52
N VAL A 538 -30.14 10.07 -9.41
CA VAL A 538 -29.15 10.03 -10.49
C VAL A 538 -27.99 9.11 -10.08
N ARG A 539 -27.74 8.07 -10.86
CA ARG A 539 -26.55 7.22 -10.67
C ARG A 539 -25.29 7.94 -11.13
N GLU A 540 -24.34 8.11 -10.25
CA GLU A 540 -23.13 8.95 -10.47
C GLU A 540 -22.40 8.68 -11.78
N THR A 541 -22.16 7.40 -12.11
CA THR A 541 -21.34 7.00 -13.26
C THR A 541 -22.14 6.50 -14.45
N TYR A 542 -23.46 6.40 -14.33
CA TYR A 542 -24.29 5.71 -15.31
C TYR A 542 -24.26 6.36 -16.70
N ASP A 543 -24.54 7.65 -16.79
CA ASP A 543 -24.59 8.35 -18.08
C ASP A 543 -23.22 8.42 -18.75
N SER A 544 -22.16 8.61 -17.96
CA SER A 544 -20.78 8.56 -18.45
C SER A 544 -20.39 7.16 -18.94
N SER A 545 -20.87 6.10 -18.28
CA SER A 545 -20.64 4.71 -18.68
C SER A 545 -21.37 4.34 -19.96
N ILE A 546 -22.62 4.80 -20.13
CA ILE A 546 -23.38 4.64 -21.38
C ILE A 546 -22.65 5.32 -22.55
N ARG A 547 -22.17 6.56 -22.32
CA ARG A 547 -21.35 7.27 -23.32
C ARG A 547 -20.06 6.51 -23.66
N ALA A 548 -19.35 5.98 -22.65
CA ALA A 548 -18.14 5.19 -22.85
C ALA A 548 -18.43 3.91 -23.62
N GLY A 549 -19.51 3.18 -23.27
CA GLY A 549 -19.99 1.99 -23.98
C GLY A 549 -20.27 2.27 -25.46
N ARG A 550 -20.95 3.38 -25.76
CA ARG A 550 -21.20 3.82 -27.13
C ARG A 550 -19.90 4.07 -27.90
N SER A 551 -18.92 4.74 -27.28
CA SER A 551 -17.60 4.96 -27.90
C SER A 551 -16.84 3.67 -28.14
N ALA A 552 -16.94 2.71 -27.21
CA ALA A 552 -16.34 1.38 -27.37
C ALA A 552 -16.96 0.61 -28.55
N LEU A 553 -18.29 0.63 -28.70
CA LEU A 553 -18.96 0.01 -29.85
C LEU A 553 -18.49 0.62 -31.18
N GLN A 554 -18.32 1.95 -31.24
CA GLN A 554 -17.79 2.61 -32.43
C GLN A 554 -16.33 2.18 -32.73
N ALA A 555 -15.49 2.06 -31.69
CA ALA A 555 -14.11 1.58 -31.84
C ALA A 555 -14.05 0.10 -32.32
N LEU A 556 -15.08 -0.69 -32.02
CA LEU A 556 -15.25 -2.07 -32.51
C LEU A 556 -15.88 -2.15 -33.92
N GLY A 557 -16.07 -0.99 -34.60
CA GLY A 557 -16.54 -0.95 -35.99
C GLY A 557 -18.05 -0.72 -36.17
N PHE A 558 -18.79 -0.44 -35.10
CA PHE A 558 -20.21 -0.08 -35.24
C PHE A 558 -20.35 1.32 -35.85
N ASN A 559 -21.30 1.46 -36.77
CA ASN A 559 -21.70 2.77 -37.26
C ASN A 559 -22.18 3.67 -36.10
N PRO A 560 -21.82 4.97 -36.07
CA PRO A 560 -22.22 5.90 -35.00
C PRO A 560 -23.73 5.92 -34.69
N SER A 561 -24.58 5.83 -35.72
CA SER A 561 -26.03 5.79 -35.54
C SER A 561 -26.52 4.48 -34.92
N LYS A 562 -25.91 3.32 -35.32
CA LYS A 562 -26.21 2.01 -34.74
C LYS A 562 -25.77 1.95 -33.27
N ALA A 563 -24.56 2.44 -32.95
CA ALA A 563 -24.06 2.51 -31.58
C ALA A 563 -24.92 3.41 -30.69
N ALA A 564 -25.44 4.53 -31.22
CA ALA A 564 -26.32 5.42 -30.48
C ALA A 564 -27.68 4.78 -30.19
N ARG A 565 -28.29 4.10 -31.15
CA ARG A 565 -29.54 3.35 -30.96
C ARG A 565 -29.39 2.24 -29.93
N PHE A 566 -28.37 1.41 -30.08
CA PHE A 566 -28.08 0.34 -29.12
C PHE A 566 -27.93 0.87 -27.69
N ALA A 567 -27.19 1.97 -27.50
CA ALA A 567 -27.05 2.60 -26.19
C ALA A 567 -28.38 3.11 -25.63
N ALA A 568 -29.25 3.70 -26.47
CA ALA A 568 -30.56 4.18 -26.06
C ALA A 568 -31.53 3.03 -25.69
N ASP A 569 -31.50 1.94 -26.45
CA ASP A 569 -32.31 0.75 -26.16
C ASP A 569 -31.83 0.05 -24.88
N PHE A 570 -30.52 -0.06 -24.67
CA PHE A 570 -29.95 -0.55 -23.42
C PHE A 570 -30.38 0.31 -22.23
N GLU A 571 -30.31 1.64 -22.34
CA GLU A 571 -30.74 2.57 -21.29
C GLU A 571 -32.22 2.39 -20.95
N ARG A 572 -33.07 2.26 -21.95
CA ARG A 572 -34.51 2.04 -21.78
C ARG A 572 -34.78 0.72 -21.04
N LEU A 573 -34.13 -0.36 -21.44
CA LEU A 573 -34.28 -1.68 -20.83
C LEU A 573 -33.73 -1.71 -19.38
N ASP A 574 -32.59 -1.07 -19.13
CA ASP A 574 -32.02 -0.99 -17.78
C ASP A 574 -32.95 -0.22 -16.83
N ARG A 575 -33.49 0.93 -17.26
CA ARG A 575 -34.44 1.68 -16.46
C ARG A 575 -35.75 0.91 -16.19
N ALA A 576 -36.30 0.23 -17.20
CA ALA A 576 -37.49 -0.59 -17.03
C ALA A 576 -37.24 -1.74 -16.04
N SER A 577 -36.10 -2.41 -16.14
CA SER A 577 -35.75 -3.50 -15.22
C SER A 577 -35.57 -3.04 -13.78
N MET A 578 -35.06 -1.82 -13.58
CA MET A 578 -34.92 -1.28 -12.22
C MET A 578 -36.28 -1.11 -11.54
N VAL A 579 -37.28 -0.64 -12.27
CA VAL A 579 -38.65 -0.51 -11.74
C VAL A 579 -39.26 -1.87 -11.41
N GLU A 580 -39.09 -2.86 -12.31
CA GLU A 580 -39.63 -4.20 -12.11
C GLU A 580 -38.95 -4.94 -10.95
N LEU A 581 -37.64 -4.79 -10.80
CA LEU A 581 -36.88 -5.42 -9.73
C LEU A 581 -37.04 -4.71 -8.36
N ALA A 582 -37.56 -3.48 -8.33
CA ALA A 582 -37.77 -2.74 -7.10
C ALA A 582 -38.72 -3.45 -6.13
N ASP A 583 -39.77 -4.10 -6.63
CA ASP A 583 -40.71 -4.87 -5.82
C ASP A 583 -40.14 -6.15 -5.23
N LEU A 584 -39.09 -6.68 -5.83
CA LEU A 584 -38.38 -7.89 -5.39
C LEU A 584 -37.15 -7.56 -4.51
N TYR A 585 -36.74 -6.30 -4.48
CA TYR A 585 -35.58 -5.88 -3.70
C TYR A 585 -35.92 -5.82 -2.22
N ARG A 586 -35.02 -6.39 -1.38
CA ARG A 586 -35.17 -6.43 0.08
C ARG A 586 -33.98 -5.79 0.74
N LEU A 587 -34.23 -4.79 1.57
CA LEU A 587 -33.20 -4.05 2.32
C LEU A 587 -32.49 -4.90 3.41
N ASP A 588 -33.17 -5.95 3.89
CA ASP A 588 -32.71 -6.81 4.99
C ASP A 588 -31.87 -8.01 4.51
N ILE A 589 -31.76 -8.21 3.19
CA ILE A 589 -31.05 -9.35 2.60
C ILE A 589 -30.02 -8.84 1.58
N PRO A 590 -28.75 -9.27 1.65
CA PRO A 590 -27.76 -8.96 0.60
C PRO A 590 -28.30 -9.38 -0.79
N THR A 591 -28.12 -8.53 -1.79
CA THR A 591 -28.71 -8.70 -3.14
C THR A 591 -28.41 -10.07 -3.75
N HIS A 592 -27.21 -10.60 -3.59
CA HIS A 592 -26.80 -11.91 -4.12
C HIS A 592 -27.43 -13.09 -3.40
N LEU A 593 -28.01 -12.90 -2.22
CA LEU A 593 -28.72 -13.92 -1.45
C LEU A 593 -30.25 -13.81 -1.63
N ASN A 594 -30.74 -12.76 -2.27
CA ASN A 594 -32.15 -12.56 -2.57
C ASN A 594 -32.53 -13.40 -3.82
N VAL A 595 -32.90 -14.66 -3.60
CA VAL A 595 -33.18 -15.63 -4.66
C VAL A 595 -34.23 -15.15 -5.68
N PRO A 596 -35.40 -14.58 -5.30
CA PRO A 596 -36.37 -14.06 -6.26
C PRO A 596 -35.82 -12.93 -7.12
N TYR A 597 -35.08 -11.99 -6.53
CA TYR A 597 -34.44 -10.87 -7.24
C TYR A 597 -33.42 -11.39 -8.27
N VAL A 598 -32.51 -12.30 -7.83
CA VAL A 598 -31.47 -12.88 -8.69
C VAL A 598 -32.08 -13.68 -9.84
N ALA A 599 -33.12 -14.45 -9.59
CA ALA A 599 -33.80 -15.23 -10.62
C ALA A 599 -34.41 -14.29 -11.70
N ARG A 600 -35.18 -13.29 -11.28
CA ARG A 600 -35.81 -12.35 -12.22
C ARG A 600 -34.78 -11.48 -12.95
N ALA A 601 -33.73 -11.05 -12.29
CA ALA A 601 -32.64 -10.31 -12.93
C ALA A 601 -31.94 -11.13 -14.04
N LYS A 602 -31.77 -12.43 -13.86
CA LYS A 602 -31.23 -13.34 -14.90
C LYS A 602 -32.20 -13.49 -16.09
N GLU A 603 -33.49 -13.62 -15.82
CA GLU A 603 -34.51 -13.70 -16.87
C GLU A 603 -34.53 -12.42 -17.71
N LEU A 604 -34.59 -11.25 -17.06
CA LEU A 604 -34.56 -9.95 -17.72
C LEU A 604 -33.32 -9.78 -18.58
N ARG A 605 -32.15 -10.19 -18.07
CA ARG A 605 -30.93 -10.14 -18.86
C ARG A 605 -31.01 -11.02 -20.12
N ALA A 606 -31.55 -12.22 -20.01
CA ALA A 606 -31.73 -13.10 -21.17
C ALA A 606 -32.76 -12.55 -22.16
N GLU A 607 -33.77 -11.81 -21.69
CA GLU A 607 -34.74 -11.11 -22.55
C GLU A 607 -34.05 -9.95 -23.30
N TRP A 608 -33.21 -9.15 -22.59
CA TRP A 608 -32.45 -8.06 -23.21
C TRP A 608 -31.47 -8.55 -24.29
N ASP A 609 -30.69 -9.60 -23.96
CA ASP A 609 -29.72 -10.14 -24.90
C ASP A 609 -30.40 -10.57 -26.21
N ARG A 610 -31.60 -11.20 -26.12
CA ARG A 610 -32.39 -11.59 -27.30
C ARG A 610 -32.93 -10.36 -28.06
N GLN A 611 -33.44 -9.36 -27.36
CA GLN A 611 -34.01 -8.16 -27.96
C GLN A 611 -32.94 -7.32 -28.66
N LEU A 612 -31.83 -7.04 -27.95
CA LEU A 612 -30.73 -6.23 -28.48
C LEU A 612 -30.00 -6.93 -29.64
N GLN A 613 -29.87 -8.28 -29.60
CA GLN A 613 -29.31 -9.06 -30.71
C GLN A 613 -30.28 -9.10 -31.89
N GLY A 614 -31.55 -9.31 -31.67
CA GLY A 614 -32.56 -9.30 -32.71
C GLY A 614 -32.65 -7.99 -33.48
N ASP A 615 -32.55 -6.87 -32.78
CA ASP A 615 -32.50 -5.53 -33.40
C ASP A 615 -31.20 -5.31 -34.20
N MET A 616 -30.09 -5.91 -33.76
CA MET A 616 -28.82 -5.90 -34.51
C MET A 616 -28.88 -6.68 -35.80
N ASP A 617 -29.45 -7.89 -35.76
CA ASP A 617 -29.59 -8.79 -36.95
C ASP A 617 -30.59 -8.22 -37.98
N ALA A 618 -31.67 -7.56 -37.51
CA ALA A 618 -32.62 -6.89 -38.38
C ALA A 618 -32.01 -5.70 -39.14
N ASP A 619 -31.12 -4.94 -38.48
CA ASP A 619 -30.39 -3.85 -39.13
C ASP A 619 -29.38 -4.34 -40.17
N GLU A 620 -28.75 -5.51 -39.97
CA GLU A 620 -27.86 -6.14 -40.96
C GLU A 620 -28.61 -6.70 -42.17
N ALA A 621 -29.78 -7.27 -41.93
CA ALA A 621 -30.65 -7.76 -43.00
C ALA A 621 -31.29 -6.64 -43.83
N GLY A 622 -31.47 -5.44 -43.26
CA GLY A 622 -32.04 -4.24 -43.92
C GLY A 622 -31.02 -3.39 -44.69
N ALA A 623 -29.75 -3.59 -44.49
CA ALA A 623 -28.69 -2.90 -45.23
C ALA A 623 -28.54 -3.50 -46.63
N LYS A 624 -29.11 -2.87 -47.66
CA LYS A 624 -28.87 -3.22 -49.07
C LYS A 624 -27.35 -3.07 -49.35
N PRO A 625 -26.74 -4.03 -50.09
CA PRO A 625 -25.35 -3.90 -50.55
C PRO A 625 -25.30 -2.80 -51.60
N GLY A 626 -24.87 -1.59 -51.24
CA GLY A 626 -24.78 -0.49 -52.20
C GLY A 626 -24.35 0.86 -51.71
N ASP A 627 -24.22 1.10 -50.38
CA ASP A 627 -23.72 2.38 -49.84
C ASP A 627 -22.33 2.22 -49.21
N GLU A 628 -21.32 2.01 -50.02
CA GLU A 628 -19.92 2.36 -49.65
C GLU A 628 -19.73 3.86 -49.84
N PRO A 629 -19.32 4.61 -48.85
CA PRO A 629 -18.90 6.01 -49.04
C PRO A 629 -17.53 6.03 -49.72
N ALA A 630 -17.45 6.80 -50.79
CA ALA A 630 -16.25 7.13 -51.57
C ALA A 630 -15.20 7.90 -50.75
#